data_c3473e2d4829301cd381ddcd6f066e7e
#
_entry.id   c3473e2d4829301cd381ddcd6f066e7e
#
_cell.length_a   1.000
_cell.length_b   1.000
_cell.length_c   1.000
_cell.angle_alpha   90.00
_cell.angle_beta   90.00
_cell.angle_gamma   90.00
#
_symmetry.space_group_name_H-M   'P 1'
#
loop_
_entity.id
_entity.type
_entity.pdbx_description
1 polymer ?
#
loop_
_entity_poly.entity_id
_entity_poly.type
_entity_poly.pdbx_seq_one_letter_code
_entity_poly.pdbx_strand_id
1 'polypeptide(L)'
;MRAMRVWVAGTAVAIGALAGCAGSNPATPTTAASTSEAARGAEFLQPGLRFSEGAEERYRRALAEVDARLPEIDGVLGYGWTICLDLRQDKTDTEVAANAATRFKVDDATAKEIVEATRTSLCRV
;
A
#
# COMPACT_ATOMS: atom_id res chain seq x y z
N MET A 1 -3.35 -28.25 36.99
CA MET A 1 -4.56 -29.07 36.79
C MET A 1 -5.73 -28.19 36.40
N ARG A 2 -6.44 -28.56 35.41
CA ARG A 2 -7.66 -28.08 34.72
C ARG A 2 -7.34 -27.49 33.37
N ALA A 3 -7.37 -28.30 32.37
CA ALA A 3 -8.51 -28.88 31.61
C ALA A 3 -9.06 -27.85 30.60
N MET A 4 -8.61 -28.03 29.38
CA MET A 4 -9.37 -28.45 28.19
C MET A 4 -10.79 -27.87 28.08
N ARG A 5 -11.03 -27.11 27.01
CA ARG A 5 -12.24 -27.33 26.20
C ARG A 5 -12.01 -26.94 24.75
N VAL A 6 -11.89 -27.97 23.95
CA VAL A 6 -12.08 -28.01 22.51
C VAL A 6 -13.58 -27.74 22.23
N TRP A 7 -13.86 -26.85 21.30
CA TRP A 7 -15.15 -26.85 20.61
C TRP A 7 -14.91 -26.85 19.11
N VAL A 8 -15.18 -28.01 18.56
CA VAL A 8 -15.36 -28.28 17.14
C VAL A 8 -16.87 -28.24 16.88
N ALA A 9 -17.27 -27.44 15.94
CA ALA A 9 -18.50 -27.58 15.16
C ALA A 9 -18.31 -26.65 13.94
N GLY A 10 -18.22 -27.03 12.72
CA GLY A 10 -18.88 -28.12 11.98
C GLY A 10 -20.22 -27.64 11.44
N THR A 11 -20.25 -27.12 10.21
CA THR A 11 -21.38 -27.15 9.23
C THR A 11 -20.85 -26.50 7.95
N ALA A 12 -20.62 -27.21 6.87
CA ALA A 12 -21.47 -27.90 5.93
C ALA A 12 -22.30 -26.95 5.01
N VAL A 13 -21.85 -26.90 3.75
CA VAL A 13 -22.59 -27.03 2.48
C VAL A 13 -23.66 -25.99 2.13
N ALA A 14 -23.40 -25.30 1.01
CA ALA A 14 -24.42 -25.09 -0.02
C ALA A 14 -23.75 -24.99 -1.39
N ILE A 15 -23.88 -26.06 -2.13
CA ILE A 15 -23.67 -26.16 -3.57
C ILE A 15 -24.84 -25.45 -4.23
N GLY A 16 -24.61 -24.33 -4.86
CA GLY A 16 -25.56 -23.67 -5.75
C GLY A 16 -25.02 -23.70 -7.17
N ALA A 17 -25.35 -24.76 -7.89
CA ALA A 17 -25.20 -24.80 -9.33
C ALA A 17 -26.34 -23.96 -9.94
N LEU A 18 -26.01 -22.86 -10.58
CA LEU A 18 -26.85 -22.22 -11.58
C LEU A 18 -26.12 -22.22 -12.90
N ALA A 19 -26.45 -23.20 -13.71
CA ALA A 19 -26.27 -23.17 -15.14
C ALA A 19 -27.15 -22.02 -15.69
N GLY A 20 -26.53 -21.11 -16.42
CA GLY A 20 -27.23 -20.02 -17.06
C GLY A 20 -26.45 -19.43 -18.21
N CYS A 21 -26.81 -19.89 -19.41
CA CYS A 21 -26.77 -19.20 -20.68
C CYS A 21 -25.42 -18.93 -21.35
N ALA A 22 -25.16 -19.81 -22.31
CA ALA A 22 -24.40 -19.54 -23.51
C ALA A 22 -24.82 -18.19 -24.15
N GLY A 23 -23.95 -17.23 -24.03
CA GLY A 23 -23.89 -16.06 -24.88
C GLY A 23 -22.62 -16.17 -25.72
N SER A 24 -22.79 -16.76 -26.89
CA SER A 24 -21.75 -16.80 -27.91
C SER A 24 -21.54 -15.39 -28.47
N ASN A 25 -20.62 -14.65 -27.92
CA ASN A 25 -19.99 -13.54 -28.63
C ASN A 25 -18.59 -13.98 -29.04
N PRO A 26 -18.29 -14.05 -30.34
CA PRO A 26 -16.93 -14.19 -30.78
C PRO A 26 -16.21 -12.88 -30.53
N ALA A 27 -15.62 -12.76 -29.34
CA ALA A 27 -14.68 -11.70 -29.05
C ALA A 27 -13.43 -11.96 -29.87
N THR A 28 -13.23 -11.19 -30.91
CA THR A 28 -11.96 -11.01 -31.59
C THR A 28 -10.88 -10.79 -30.54
N PRO A 29 -9.78 -11.54 -30.55
CA PRO A 29 -8.65 -11.27 -29.69
C PRO A 29 -7.99 -9.98 -30.17
N THR A 30 -8.40 -8.88 -29.62
CA THR A 30 -7.67 -7.63 -29.81
C THR A 30 -6.43 -7.72 -28.92
N THR A 31 -5.32 -7.94 -29.55
CA THR A 31 -3.97 -7.91 -28.99
C THR A 31 -3.64 -6.48 -28.53
N ALA A 32 -4.25 -6.02 -27.47
CA ALA A 32 -4.00 -4.70 -26.90
C ALA A 32 -3.91 -4.74 -25.37
N ALA A 33 -3.73 -5.92 -24.77
CA ALA A 33 -3.73 -6.08 -23.31
C ALA A 33 -2.34 -5.94 -22.66
N SER A 34 -1.25 -5.83 -23.43
CA SER A 34 0.10 -5.81 -22.87
C SER A 34 0.62 -4.44 -22.46
N THR A 35 -0.01 -3.36 -22.89
CA THR A 35 0.44 -1.99 -22.55
C THR A 35 -0.35 -1.39 -21.38
N SER A 36 -1.39 -2.08 -20.93
CA SER A 36 -2.36 -1.52 -19.98
C SER A 36 -2.03 -1.82 -18.50
N GLU A 37 -1.20 -2.82 -18.21
CA GLU A 37 -0.90 -3.16 -16.82
C GLU A 37 0.15 -2.24 -16.20
N ALA A 38 1.14 -1.82 -16.96
CA ALA A 38 2.10 -0.82 -16.50
C ALA A 38 1.45 0.57 -16.32
N ALA A 39 0.44 0.90 -17.15
CA ALA A 39 -0.31 2.15 -17.03
C ALA A 39 -1.34 2.13 -15.90
N ARG A 40 -1.91 0.98 -15.53
CA ARG A 40 -2.85 0.83 -14.41
C ARG A 40 -2.18 0.98 -13.05
N GLY A 41 -0.91 0.66 -12.93
CA GLY A 41 -0.13 0.94 -11.72
C GLY A 41 0.07 2.44 -11.47
N ALA A 42 0.05 3.26 -12.52
CA ALA A 42 0.18 4.71 -12.44
C ALA A 42 -1.18 5.42 -12.25
N GLU A 43 -2.28 4.78 -12.62
CA GLU A 43 -3.63 5.38 -12.61
C GLU A 43 -4.36 5.24 -11.27
N PHE A 44 -3.85 4.41 -10.38
CA PHE A 44 -4.31 4.33 -9.00
C PHE A 44 -3.76 5.47 -8.11
N LEU A 45 -2.87 6.28 -8.66
CA LEU A 45 -2.50 7.56 -8.08
C LEU A 45 -3.67 8.52 -8.36
N GLN A 46 -4.46 8.79 -7.36
CA GLN A 46 -5.62 9.65 -7.44
C GLN A 46 -5.30 10.93 -8.23
N PRO A 47 -6.13 11.32 -9.23
CA PRO A 47 -5.92 12.55 -9.96
C PRO A 47 -5.98 13.73 -8.98
N GLY A 48 -4.86 14.37 -8.75
CA GLY A 48 -4.75 15.51 -7.83
C GLY A 48 -3.53 15.48 -6.92
N LEU A 49 -2.87 14.34 -6.79
CA LEU A 49 -1.67 14.21 -5.98
C LEU A 49 -0.45 14.01 -6.89
N ARG A 50 -0.03 15.09 -7.50
CA ARG A 50 1.28 15.15 -8.14
C ARG A 50 2.30 15.56 -7.10
N PHE A 51 3.29 14.73 -6.88
CA PHE A 51 4.46 15.17 -6.17
C PHE A 51 5.09 16.35 -6.92
N SER A 52 5.51 17.36 -6.19
CA SER A 52 6.30 18.44 -6.79
C SER A 52 7.55 17.85 -7.44
N GLU A 53 8.00 18.47 -8.52
CA GLU A 53 9.23 18.07 -9.20
C GLU A 53 10.36 17.90 -8.19
N GLY A 54 11.10 16.79 -8.29
CA GLY A 54 12.17 16.44 -7.36
C GLY A 54 11.74 15.98 -5.95
N ALA A 55 10.44 15.87 -5.66
CA ALA A 55 9.98 15.39 -4.35
C ALA A 55 10.41 13.95 -4.07
N GLU A 56 10.38 13.10 -5.09
CA GLU A 56 10.84 11.72 -4.98
C GLU A 56 12.32 11.65 -4.57
N GLU A 57 13.16 12.42 -5.23
CA GLU A 57 14.59 12.42 -4.95
C GLU A 57 14.89 12.98 -3.55
N ARG A 58 14.20 14.05 -3.16
CA ARG A 58 14.32 14.58 -1.79
C ARG A 58 13.90 13.56 -0.75
N TYR A 59 12.81 12.82 -1.02
CA TYR A 59 12.32 11.79 -0.13
C TYR A 59 13.31 10.64 0.03
N ARG A 60 13.83 10.11 -1.09
CA ARG A 60 14.85 9.06 -1.05
C ARG A 60 16.10 9.49 -0.30
N ARG A 61 16.53 10.73 -0.48
CA ARG A 61 17.67 11.29 0.25
C ARG A 61 17.37 11.40 1.74
N ALA A 62 16.21 11.92 2.11
CA ALA A 62 15.80 12.02 3.51
C ALA A 62 15.71 10.64 4.19
N LEU A 63 15.21 9.63 3.48
CA LEU A 63 15.20 8.25 3.99
C LEU A 63 16.62 7.69 4.16
N ALA A 64 17.54 7.99 3.25
CA ALA A 64 18.94 7.55 3.35
C ALA A 64 19.65 8.13 4.58
N GLU A 65 19.23 9.31 5.05
CA GLU A 65 19.74 9.90 6.30
C GLU A 65 19.26 9.14 7.55
N VAL A 66 18.08 8.52 7.48
CA VAL A 66 17.55 7.66 8.55
C VAL A 66 18.23 6.29 8.53
N ASP A 67 18.19 5.61 7.39
CA ASP A 67 18.90 4.34 7.14
C ASP A 67 19.14 4.20 5.64
N ALA A 68 20.39 3.98 5.27
CA ALA A 68 20.83 3.90 3.87
C ALA A 68 20.10 2.81 3.05
N ARG A 69 19.48 1.84 3.69
CA ARG A 69 18.72 0.77 3.02
C ARG A 69 17.28 1.15 2.66
N LEU A 70 16.72 2.15 3.32
CA LEU A 70 15.32 2.53 3.15
C LEU A 70 14.97 2.98 1.72
N PRO A 71 15.80 3.78 1.04
CA PRO A 71 15.52 4.19 -0.33
C PRO A 71 15.43 3.05 -1.34
N GLU A 72 16.08 1.90 -1.04
CA GLU A 72 16.15 0.73 -1.91
C GLU A 72 14.95 -0.22 -1.74
N ILE A 73 14.06 0.07 -0.80
CA ILE A 73 12.87 -0.76 -0.57
C ILE A 73 11.93 -0.64 -1.77
N ASP A 74 11.51 -1.80 -2.30
CA ASP A 74 10.51 -1.85 -3.35
C ASP A 74 9.21 -1.20 -2.90
N GLY A 75 8.67 -0.28 -3.71
CA GLY A 75 7.45 0.43 -3.39
C GLY A 75 7.59 1.55 -2.36
N VAL A 76 8.81 1.97 -2.04
CA VAL A 76 9.10 3.00 -1.04
C VAL A 76 8.30 4.29 -1.24
N LEU A 77 8.08 4.71 -2.48
CA LEU A 77 7.24 5.88 -2.80
C LEU A 77 5.77 5.65 -2.43
N GLY A 78 5.27 4.46 -2.68
CA GLY A 78 3.91 4.08 -2.28
C GLY A 78 3.74 4.09 -0.76
N TYR A 79 4.75 3.67 -0.03
CA TYR A 79 4.75 3.74 1.44
C TYR A 79 4.76 5.20 1.93
N GLY A 80 5.61 6.04 1.36
CA GLY A 80 5.63 7.47 1.65
C GLY A 80 4.30 8.14 1.34
N TRP A 81 3.70 7.78 0.20
CA TRP A 81 2.37 8.24 -0.17
C TRP A 81 1.31 7.88 0.88
N THR A 82 1.32 6.66 1.37
CA THR A 82 0.36 6.22 2.38
C THR A 82 0.54 6.99 3.70
N ILE A 83 1.78 7.32 4.07
CA ILE A 83 2.06 8.20 5.21
C ILE A 83 1.43 9.58 4.99
N CYS A 84 1.59 10.17 3.80
CA CYS A 84 0.97 11.46 3.50
C CYS A 84 -0.56 11.41 3.60
N LEU A 85 -1.19 10.31 3.16
CA LEU A 85 -2.63 10.10 3.31
C LEU A 85 -3.04 9.97 4.78
N ASP A 86 -2.31 9.18 5.57
CA ASP A 86 -2.58 9.00 6.99
C ASP A 86 -2.52 10.34 7.74
N LEU A 87 -1.52 11.18 7.44
CA LEU A 87 -1.39 12.53 7.99
C LEU A 87 -2.55 13.46 7.60
N ARG A 88 -3.09 13.31 6.38
CA ARG A 88 -4.25 14.10 5.91
C ARG A 88 -5.58 13.64 6.50
N GLN A 89 -5.64 12.42 6.99
CA GLN A 89 -6.82 11.83 7.64
C GLN A 89 -6.88 12.13 9.14
N ASP A 90 -6.08 13.08 9.61
CA ASP A 90 -6.01 13.50 11.02
C ASP A 90 -5.68 12.34 11.99
N LYS A 91 -4.98 11.31 11.50
CA LYS A 91 -4.46 10.25 12.37
C LYS A 91 -3.40 10.83 13.30
N THR A 92 -3.35 10.31 14.51
CA THR A 92 -2.33 10.70 15.48
C THR A 92 -0.93 10.31 15.00
N ASP A 93 0.08 11.04 15.38
CA ASP A 93 1.48 10.74 15.03
C ASP A 93 1.87 9.32 15.47
N THR A 94 1.30 8.84 16.58
CA THR A 94 1.53 7.46 17.07
C THR A 94 0.95 6.43 16.11
N GLU A 95 -0.26 6.63 15.61
CA GLU A 95 -0.89 5.72 14.64
C GLU A 95 -0.14 5.72 13.30
N VAL A 96 0.26 6.89 12.83
CA VAL A 96 1.03 7.02 11.58
C VAL A 96 2.39 6.32 11.72
N ALA A 97 3.08 6.49 12.85
CA ALA A 97 4.35 5.82 13.12
C ALA A 97 4.18 4.30 13.22
N ALA A 98 3.14 3.79 13.89
CA ALA A 98 2.86 2.36 13.97
C ALA A 98 2.59 1.75 12.58
N ASN A 99 1.84 2.46 11.73
CA ASN A 99 1.61 2.05 10.36
C ASN A 99 2.91 2.04 9.54
N ALA A 100 3.77 3.05 9.71
CA ALA A 100 5.07 3.11 9.06
C ALA A 100 5.98 1.98 9.53
N ALA A 101 6.06 1.71 10.84
CA ALA A 101 6.85 0.61 11.42
C ALA A 101 6.51 -0.73 10.77
N THR A 102 5.21 -1.00 10.61
CA THR A 102 4.72 -2.22 9.97
C THR A 102 5.10 -2.31 8.49
N ARG A 103 4.97 -1.22 7.73
CA ARG A 103 5.25 -1.21 6.29
C ARG A 103 6.74 -1.29 5.99
N PHE A 104 7.54 -0.54 6.70
CA PHE A 104 9.00 -0.51 6.53
C PHE A 104 9.70 -1.63 7.27
N LYS A 105 9.00 -2.36 8.14
CA LYS A 105 9.55 -3.42 9.01
C LYS A 105 10.71 -2.91 9.87
N VAL A 106 10.49 -1.79 10.50
CA VAL A 106 11.44 -1.13 11.41
C VAL A 106 10.84 -0.99 12.81
N ASP A 107 11.67 -0.61 13.78
CA ASP A 107 11.21 -0.27 15.13
C ASP A 107 10.49 1.08 15.18
N ASP A 108 9.81 1.36 16.29
CA ASP A 108 9.01 2.56 16.49
C ASP A 108 9.83 3.85 16.44
N ALA A 109 11.08 3.84 16.87
CA ALA A 109 11.95 5.01 16.85
C ALA A 109 12.29 5.37 15.39
N THR A 110 12.76 4.40 14.63
CA THR A 110 13.05 4.54 13.20
C THR A 110 11.78 4.94 12.41
N ALA A 111 10.63 4.37 12.76
CA ALA A 111 9.37 4.71 12.11
C ALA A 111 8.98 6.19 12.29
N LYS A 112 9.21 6.76 13.47
CA LYS A 112 8.98 8.20 13.72
C LYS A 112 9.88 9.08 12.87
N GLU A 113 11.14 8.70 12.72
CA GLU A 113 12.09 9.41 11.85
C GLU A 113 11.68 9.32 10.38
N ILE A 114 11.20 8.16 9.92
CA ILE A 114 10.65 7.98 8.57
C ILE A 114 9.42 8.88 8.36
N VAL A 115 8.50 8.94 9.32
CA VAL A 115 7.31 9.81 9.22
C VAL A 115 7.72 11.27 9.11
N GLU A 116 8.67 11.74 9.90
CA GLU A 116 9.15 13.12 9.84
C GLU A 116 9.89 13.41 8.52
N ALA A 117 10.76 12.50 8.08
CA ALA A 117 11.42 12.60 6.78
C ALA A 117 10.40 12.67 5.63
N THR A 118 9.33 11.88 5.69
CA THR A 118 8.27 11.87 4.70
C THR A 118 7.47 13.18 4.74
N ARG A 119 7.10 13.65 5.92
CA ARG A 119 6.37 14.89 6.12
C ARG A 119 7.09 16.09 5.51
N THR A 120 8.37 16.17 5.72
CA THR A 120 9.17 17.33 5.29
C THR A 120 9.61 17.27 3.82
N SER A 121 9.77 16.07 3.25
CA SER A 121 10.32 15.91 1.89
C SER A 121 9.25 15.61 0.83
N LEU A 122 8.26 14.77 1.15
CA LEU A 122 7.29 14.24 0.20
C LEU A 122 5.91 14.89 0.34
N CYS A 123 5.40 15.05 1.58
CA CYS A 123 4.05 15.54 1.84
C CYS A 123 3.90 17.06 1.72
N ARG A 124 4.92 17.78 1.32
CA ARG A 124 4.83 19.22 1.08
C ARG A 124 3.89 19.47 -0.10
N VAL A 125 2.72 19.97 0.22
CA VAL A 125 1.72 20.44 -0.74
C VAL A 125 1.85 21.95 -0.85
#